data_f8cc605ec98e4f6e485228cb9ded2af1
#
_entry.id   f8cc605ec98e4f6e485228cb9ded2af1
#
_cell.length_a   1.000
_cell.length_b   1.000
_cell.length_c   1.000
_cell.angle_alpha   90.00
_cell.angle_beta   90.00
_cell.angle_gamma   90.00
#
_symmetry.space_group_name_H-M   'P 1'
#
loop_
_entity.id
_entity.type
_entity.pdbx_description
1 polymer ?
#
loop_
_entity_poly.entity_id
_entity_poly.type
_entity_poly.pdbx_seq_one_letter_code
_entity_poly.pdbx_strand_id
1 'polypeptide(L)'
;MKTLVSILVLLFLLAACSQVVTETSAPTMTTQKPELAATPTEETDPYEQERQVLIEEIKAMGVKDEAVLRVMDSVPRHEFVLSEYLGQAYENHPLPIGYGQTISQPYIVAWMTELLELEAGEKVLEIGTGSGYQAAVLAELGTVEVYTIEIVPELAELATTRLEKLGYTDIYVKQGDGYYGWPEYAPFDAIIVTAAPDHLPAPLVEQLSEDGRLVIPIGPQGWVQTLWKFVMVEGELKGYNLGGVQFVPFTGPGAEEHQGEGTAIP
;
A
#
# COMPACT_ATOMS: atom_id res chain seq x y z
N MET A 1 62.48 14.56 -14.47
CA MET A 1 63.03 13.43 -15.27
C MET A 1 61.86 12.85 -16.02
N LYS A 2 61.72 13.19 -17.13
CA LYS A 2 61.67 12.77 -18.54
C LYS A 2 61.78 11.26 -18.68
N THR A 3 60.73 10.62 -19.26
CA THR A 3 60.93 9.67 -20.37
C THR A 3 59.61 9.47 -21.12
N LEU A 4 59.65 9.86 -22.36
CA LEU A 4 58.85 9.51 -23.53
C LEU A 4 59.08 8.04 -23.92
N VAL A 5 58.22 7.48 -24.75
CA VAL A 5 58.38 6.51 -25.86
C VAL A 5 57.04 5.87 -26.11
N SER A 6 56.48 5.58 -27.27
CA SER A 6 56.69 5.88 -28.70
C SER A 6 55.49 5.27 -29.43
N ILE A 7 55.11 5.96 -30.45
CA ILE A 7 54.07 5.56 -31.44
C ILE A 7 54.64 4.45 -32.33
N LEU A 8 53.86 3.45 -32.67
CA LEU A 8 54.13 2.58 -33.84
C LEU A 8 52.89 2.50 -34.75
N VAL A 9 53.00 3.18 -35.87
CA VAL A 9 52.13 3.12 -37.04
C VAL A 9 52.58 1.97 -37.91
N LEU A 10 51.66 1.10 -38.34
CA LEU A 10 51.94 0.15 -39.39
C LEU A 10 50.90 0.25 -40.48
N LEU A 11 51.30 0.84 -41.60
CA LEU A 11 50.63 0.79 -42.91
C LEU A 11 50.84 -0.58 -43.53
N PHE A 12 49.81 -1.20 -44.11
CA PHE A 12 49.99 -2.17 -45.17
C PHE A 12 49.04 -1.90 -46.34
N LEU A 13 49.66 -2.05 -47.47
CA LEU A 13 49.30 -1.67 -48.85
C LEU A 13 48.20 -2.55 -49.49
N LEU A 14 47.52 -1.90 -50.40
CA LEU A 14 46.61 -2.41 -51.39
C LEU A 14 47.18 -3.53 -52.28
N ALA A 15 46.37 -4.55 -52.58
CA ALA A 15 46.50 -5.35 -53.77
C ALA A 15 45.10 -5.55 -54.42
N ALA A 16 44.94 -4.93 -55.56
CA ALA A 16 43.79 -5.12 -56.45
C ALA A 16 43.91 -6.46 -57.20
N CYS A 17 42.82 -7.21 -57.23
CA CYS A 17 42.65 -8.27 -58.17
C CYS A 17 41.24 -8.23 -58.82
N SER A 18 41.19 -7.85 -60.06
CA SER A 18 40.02 -7.91 -60.94
C SER A 18 39.61 -9.35 -61.20
N GLN A 19 38.35 -9.69 -60.96
CA GLN A 19 37.77 -10.91 -61.57
C GLN A 19 36.39 -10.62 -62.13
N VAL A 20 36.21 -11.20 -63.29
CA VAL A 20 35.19 -11.19 -64.32
C VAL A 20 33.78 -11.50 -63.77
N VAL A 21 32.83 -10.68 -64.21
CA VAL A 21 31.38 -10.83 -64.00
C VAL A 21 30.87 -11.93 -64.94
N THR A 22 30.26 -12.98 -64.38
CA THR A 22 29.30 -13.84 -65.10
C THR A 22 27.91 -13.57 -64.51
N GLU A 23 27.05 -13.03 -65.36
CA GLU A 23 25.62 -12.87 -65.09
C GLU A 23 24.96 -14.24 -64.95
N THR A 24 24.43 -14.55 -63.82
CA THR A 24 23.49 -15.66 -63.62
C THR A 24 22.18 -15.08 -63.12
N SER A 25 21.13 -15.22 -63.92
CA SER A 25 19.77 -14.78 -63.66
C SER A 25 19.24 -15.34 -62.29
N ALA A 26 18.87 -14.47 -61.40
CA ALA A 26 18.24 -14.81 -60.13
C ALA A 26 16.76 -15.19 -60.33
N PRO A 27 16.24 -16.18 -59.61
CA PRO A 27 14.81 -16.45 -59.59
C PRO A 27 14.07 -15.36 -58.78
N THR A 28 12.94 -14.91 -59.32
CA THR A 28 12.02 -13.96 -58.72
C THR A 28 11.47 -14.52 -57.40
N MET A 29 11.95 -14.05 -56.30
CA MET A 29 11.34 -14.31 -54.99
C MET A 29 10.10 -13.43 -54.83
N THR A 30 8.94 -14.08 -54.84
CA THR A 30 7.68 -13.48 -54.41
C THR A 30 7.80 -13.12 -52.92
N THR A 31 7.90 -11.84 -52.62
CA THR A 31 7.84 -11.34 -51.23
C THR A 31 6.43 -11.56 -50.71
N GLN A 32 6.21 -12.61 -49.92
CA GLN A 32 5.10 -12.70 -49.03
C GLN A 32 5.28 -11.59 -47.96
N LYS A 33 4.31 -10.67 -47.93
CA LYS A 33 4.14 -9.66 -46.89
C LYS A 33 4.10 -10.40 -45.56
N PRO A 34 4.89 -10.01 -44.53
CA PRO A 34 4.75 -10.60 -43.20
C PRO A 34 3.34 -10.35 -42.74
N GLU A 35 2.61 -11.40 -42.43
CA GLU A 35 1.34 -11.34 -41.68
C GLU A 35 1.63 -10.63 -40.36
N LEU A 36 0.92 -9.52 -40.09
CA LEU A 36 1.05 -8.81 -38.85
C LEU A 36 0.84 -9.84 -37.73
N ALA A 37 1.87 -10.01 -36.91
CA ALA A 37 1.73 -10.72 -35.63
C ALA A 37 0.53 -10.12 -34.87
N ALA A 38 -0.39 -10.99 -34.47
CA ALA A 38 -1.53 -10.62 -33.68
C ALA A 38 -1.03 -9.79 -32.49
N THR A 39 -1.59 -8.59 -32.35
CA THR A 39 -1.41 -7.76 -31.15
C THR A 39 -1.71 -8.65 -29.95
N PRO A 40 -0.88 -8.66 -28.88
CA PRO A 40 -1.24 -9.35 -27.67
C PRO A 40 -2.64 -8.86 -27.27
N THR A 41 -3.60 -9.76 -27.15
CA THR A 41 -4.87 -9.47 -26.53
C THR A 41 -4.52 -8.94 -25.13
N GLU A 42 -4.81 -7.67 -24.83
CA GLU A 42 -4.80 -7.17 -23.47
C GLU A 42 -5.66 -8.14 -22.66
N GLU A 43 -5.04 -8.79 -21.70
CA GLU A 43 -5.75 -9.63 -20.74
C GLU A 43 -6.65 -8.67 -19.97
N THR A 44 -7.93 -8.63 -20.29
CA THR A 44 -8.88 -7.72 -19.66
C THR A 44 -8.98 -8.14 -18.19
N ASP A 45 -8.72 -7.21 -17.27
CA ASP A 45 -8.89 -7.43 -15.85
C ASP A 45 -10.36 -7.81 -15.57
N PRO A 46 -10.62 -9.03 -15.06
CA PRO A 46 -11.98 -9.51 -14.86
C PRO A 46 -12.78 -8.70 -13.82
N TYR A 47 -12.09 -7.88 -13.02
CA TYR A 47 -12.69 -7.07 -11.93
C TYR A 47 -12.74 -5.57 -12.26
N GLU A 48 -12.39 -5.15 -13.47
CA GLU A 48 -12.33 -3.74 -13.83
C GLU A 48 -13.69 -3.04 -13.64
N GLN A 49 -14.76 -3.68 -14.07
CA GLN A 49 -16.09 -3.09 -13.99
C GLN A 49 -16.56 -2.93 -12.54
N GLU A 50 -16.41 -3.96 -11.71
CA GLU A 50 -16.78 -3.95 -10.30
C GLU A 50 -15.96 -2.91 -9.52
N ARG A 51 -14.67 -2.80 -9.84
CA ARG A 51 -13.77 -1.82 -9.23
C ARG A 51 -14.18 -0.40 -9.56
N GLN A 52 -14.50 -0.10 -10.83
CA GLN A 52 -14.99 1.22 -11.22
C GLN A 52 -16.30 1.60 -10.53
N VAL A 53 -17.24 0.66 -10.40
CA VAL A 53 -18.48 0.88 -9.64
C VAL A 53 -18.18 1.24 -8.19
N LEU A 54 -17.25 0.51 -7.55
CA LEU A 54 -16.82 0.78 -6.18
C LEU A 54 -16.19 2.17 -6.03
N ILE A 55 -15.33 2.59 -6.96
CA ILE A 55 -14.70 3.93 -6.91
C ILE A 55 -15.75 5.04 -7.01
N GLU A 56 -16.74 4.92 -7.90
CA GLU A 56 -17.82 5.89 -7.97
C GLU A 56 -18.69 5.92 -6.69
N GLU A 57 -18.90 4.78 -6.04
CA GLU A 57 -19.59 4.71 -4.76
C GLU A 57 -18.78 5.43 -3.65
N ILE A 58 -17.46 5.17 -3.56
CA ILE A 58 -16.55 5.81 -2.61
C ILE A 58 -16.56 7.34 -2.80
N LYS A 59 -16.50 7.83 -4.05
CA LYS A 59 -16.64 9.26 -4.38
C LYS A 59 -17.97 9.83 -3.91
N ALA A 60 -19.06 9.11 -4.19
CA ALA A 60 -20.41 9.54 -3.80
C ALA A 60 -20.60 9.63 -2.27
N MET A 61 -19.84 8.84 -1.50
CA MET A 61 -19.80 8.86 -0.04
C MET A 61 -18.92 9.99 0.52
N GLY A 62 -18.17 10.71 -0.31
CA GLY A 62 -17.50 11.95 0.07
C GLY A 62 -15.98 11.95 0.05
N VAL A 63 -15.31 10.85 -0.33
CA VAL A 63 -13.86 10.83 -0.56
C VAL A 63 -13.55 11.65 -1.82
N LYS A 64 -12.58 12.58 -1.73
CA LYS A 64 -12.28 13.57 -2.77
C LYS A 64 -10.82 13.54 -3.22
N ASP A 65 -9.93 12.96 -2.42
CA ASP A 65 -8.51 12.88 -2.74
C ASP A 65 -8.30 11.98 -3.96
N GLU A 66 -7.89 12.59 -5.08
CA GLU A 66 -7.66 11.88 -6.34
C GLU A 66 -6.49 10.89 -6.27
N ALA A 67 -5.51 11.10 -5.37
CA ALA A 67 -4.43 10.12 -5.15
C ALA A 67 -4.98 8.89 -4.45
N VAL A 68 -5.78 9.07 -3.42
CA VAL A 68 -6.45 7.98 -2.70
C VAL A 68 -7.38 7.20 -3.64
N LEU A 69 -8.22 7.90 -4.41
CA LEU A 69 -9.13 7.24 -5.35
C LEU A 69 -8.36 6.42 -6.41
N ARG A 70 -7.25 6.95 -6.91
CA ARG A 70 -6.39 6.26 -7.87
C ARG A 70 -5.74 5.00 -7.29
N VAL A 71 -5.23 5.04 -6.06
CA VAL A 71 -4.64 3.85 -5.43
C VAL A 71 -5.69 2.81 -5.06
N MET A 72 -6.90 3.23 -4.67
CA MET A 72 -8.03 2.33 -4.46
C MET A 72 -8.47 1.61 -5.75
N ASP A 73 -8.28 2.25 -6.90
CA ASP A 73 -8.52 1.65 -8.21
C ASP A 73 -7.38 0.71 -8.65
N SER A 74 -6.12 0.99 -8.30
CA SER A 74 -4.97 0.20 -8.72
C SER A 74 -4.71 -1.03 -7.85
N VAL A 75 -4.88 -0.94 -6.52
CA VAL A 75 -4.60 -2.05 -5.60
C VAL A 75 -5.62 -3.19 -5.78
N PRO A 76 -5.17 -4.41 -6.16
CA PRO A 76 -6.07 -5.53 -6.47
C PRO A 76 -6.69 -6.13 -5.20
N ARG A 77 -7.77 -5.54 -4.70
CA ARG A 77 -8.42 -5.95 -3.44
C ARG A 77 -8.78 -7.44 -3.40
N HIS A 78 -9.10 -8.05 -4.54
CA HIS A 78 -9.41 -9.47 -4.66
C HIS A 78 -8.23 -10.39 -4.26
N GLU A 79 -6.98 -9.92 -4.33
CA GLU A 79 -5.80 -10.65 -3.82
C GLU A 79 -5.70 -10.67 -2.28
N PHE A 80 -6.48 -9.82 -1.58
CA PHE A 80 -6.46 -9.67 -0.13
C PHE A 80 -7.66 -10.31 0.58
N VAL A 81 -8.60 -10.91 -0.14
CA VAL A 81 -9.76 -11.61 0.39
C VAL A 81 -9.58 -13.13 0.34
N LEU A 82 -10.35 -13.87 1.14
CA LEU A 82 -10.38 -15.33 1.04
C LEU A 82 -11.10 -15.75 -0.24
N SER A 83 -10.72 -16.90 -0.80
CA SER A 83 -11.26 -17.43 -2.07
C SER A 83 -12.78 -17.53 -2.11
N GLU A 84 -13.42 -17.81 -0.98
CA GLU A 84 -14.89 -17.90 -0.84
C GLU A 84 -15.61 -16.57 -0.94
N TYR A 85 -14.87 -15.44 -0.82
CA TYR A 85 -15.37 -14.06 -0.93
C TYR A 85 -14.94 -13.32 -2.19
N LEU A 86 -14.28 -13.98 -3.15
CA LEU A 86 -13.80 -13.34 -4.38
C LEU A 86 -14.89 -12.59 -5.14
N GLY A 87 -16.10 -13.17 -5.22
CA GLY A 87 -17.24 -12.51 -5.87
C GLY A 87 -17.79 -11.27 -5.13
N GLN A 88 -17.31 -11.00 -3.92
CA GLN A 88 -17.68 -9.83 -3.10
C GLN A 88 -16.50 -8.87 -2.89
N ALA A 89 -15.35 -9.15 -3.50
CA ALA A 89 -14.10 -8.41 -3.24
C ALA A 89 -14.24 -6.89 -3.45
N TYR A 90 -15.09 -6.47 -4.37
CA TYR A 90 -15.34 -5.07 -4.71
C TYR A 90 -16.69 -4.54 -4.23
N GLU A 91 -17.41 -5.30 -3.39
CA GLU A 91 -18.58 -4.79 -2.67
C GLU A 91 -18.12 -3.90 -1.50
N ASN A 92 -18.87 -2.81 -1.25
CA ASN A 92 -18.46 -1.80 -0.26
C ASN A 92 -18.86 -2.19 1.18
N HIS A 93 -18.36 -3.34 1.64
CA HIS A 93 -18.51 -3.82 3.02
C HIS A 93 -17.28 -4.61 3.48
N PRO A 94 -17.10 -4.83 4.81
CA PRO A 94 -16.01 -5.64 5.33
C PRO A 94 -16.23 -7.12 5.01
N LEU A 95 -15.11 -7.88 4.86
CA LEU A 95 -15.14 -9.32 4.61
C LEU A 95 -14.26 -10.06 5.63
N PRO A 96 -14.61 -11.28 6.05
CA PRO A 96 -13.77 -12.10 6.91
C PRO A 96 -12.43 -12.43 6.25
N ILE A 97 -11.34 -12.44 7.06
CA ILE A 97 -10.00 -12.88 6.64
C ILE A 97 -9.46 -14.04 7.48
N GLY A 98 -10.29 -14.62 8.33
CA GLY A 98 -9.90 -15.63 9.30
C GLY A 98 -9.50 -15.02 10.65
N TYR A 99 -9.22 -15.87 11.62
CA TYR A 99 -8.76 -15.51 12.98
C TYR A 99 -9.67 -14.50 13.71
N GLY A 100 -10.95 -14.42 13.35
CA GLY A 100 -11.90 -13.45 13.89
C GLY A 100 -11.71 -12.01 13.37
N GLN A 101 -10.85 -11.81 12.36
CA GLN A 101 -10.55 -10.50 11.79
C GLN A 101 -11.21 -10.30 10.42
N THR A 102 -11.24 -9.05 9.97
CA THR A 102 -11.84 -8.66 8.69
C THR A 102 -10.93 -7.75 7.90
N ILE A 103 -10.99 -7.82 6.57
CA ILE A 103 -10.56 -6.72 5.71
C ILE A 103 -11.63 -5.62 5.78
N SER A 104 -11.24 -4.40 6.05
CA SER A 104 -12.14 -3.27 6.24
C SER A 104 -12.98 -2.96 4.98
N GLN A 105 -14.15 -2.34 5.17
CA GLN A 105 -14.96 -1.78 4.10
C GLN A 105 -14.13 -0.84 3.22
N PRO A 106 -14.17 -0.95 1.89
CA PRO A 106 -13.40 -0.11 0.98
C PRO A 106 -13.54 1.39 1.24
N TYR A 107 -14.76 1.88 1.46
CA TYR A 107 -14.98 3.28 1.81
C TYR A 107 -14.20 3.71 3.07
N ILE A 108 -14.18 2.88 4.11
CA ILE A 108 -13.46 3.17 5.35
C ILE A 108 -11.95 3.23 5.11
N VAL A 109 -11.40 2.30 4.31
CA VAL A 109 -9.98 2.33 3.91
C VAL A 109 -9.65 3.64 3.19
N ALA A 110 -10.43 4.01 2.18
CA ALA A 110 -10.22 5.24 1.42
C ALA A 110 -10.36 6.50 2.32
N TRP A 111 -11.41 6.57 3.13
CA TRP A 111 -11.67 7.72 3.98
C TRP A 111 -10.60 7.90 5.06
N MET A 112 -10.20 6.82 5.74
CA MET A 112 -9.14 6.90 6.73
C MET A 112 -7.78 7.26 6.10
N THR A 113 -7.50 6.78 4.88
CA THR A 113 -6.28 7.16 4.15
C THR A 113 -6.30 8.65 3.76
N GLU A 114 -7.43 9.17 3.24
CA GLU A 114 -7.60 10.61 2.95
C GLU A 114 -7.40 11.48 4.19
N LEU A 115 -7.91 11.05 5.36
CA LEU A 115 -7.77 11.77 6.62
C LEU A 115 -6.33 11.90 7.13
N LEU A 116 -5.42 11.02 6.68
CA LEU A 116 -4.01 11.11 7.02
C LEU A 116 -3.32 12.29 6.31
N GLU A 117 -3.87 12.78 5.16
CA GLU A 117 -3.31 13.91 4.41
C GLU A 117 -1.81 13.72 4.14
N LEU A 118 -1.43 12.52 3.64
CA LEU A 118 -0.04 12.10 3.51
C LEU A 118 0.71 12.89 2.43
N GLU A 119 1.93 13.32 2.75
CA GLU A 119 2.84 14.00 1.85
C GLU A 119 4.04 13.12 1.48
N ALA A 120 4.74 13.49 0.42
CA ALA A 120 5.91 12.75 -0.04
C ALA A 120 7.07 12.77 0.99
N GLY A 121 7.62 11.61 1.29
CA GLY A 121 8.72 11.41 2.25
C GLY A 121 8.25 11.17 3.67
N GLU A 122 6.95 11.19 3.93
CA GLU A 122 6.39 10.92 5.25
C GLU A 122 6.45 9.43 5.62
N LYS A 123 6.51 9.21 6.92
CA LYS A 123 6.54 7.90 7.55
C LYS A 123 5.20 7.59 8.20
N VAL A 124 4.56 6.49 7.79
CA VAL A 124 3.26 6.08 8.31
C VAL A 124 3.34 4.75 9.05
N LEU A 125 2.71 4.69 10.22
CA LEU A 125 2.53 3.48 11.00
C LEU A 125 1.07 3.02 10.96
N GLU A 126 0.85 1.79 10.51
CA GLU A 126 -0.43 1.09 10.61
C GLU A 126 -0.43 0.15 11.81
N ILE A 127 -1.51 0.16 12.59
CA ILE A 127 -1.77 -0.80 13.65
C ILE A 127 -2.92 -1.71 13.24
N GLY A 128 -2.63 -2.98 13.00
CA GLY A 128 -3.55 -4.00 12.50
C GLY A 128 -3.35 -4.26 11.00
N THR A 129 -2.27 -4.96 10.63
CA THR A 129 -1.98 -5.33 9.23
C THR A 129 -3.10 -6.15 8.59
N GLY A 130 -3.68 -7.08 9.34
CA GLY A 130 -4.74 -7.96 8.89
C GLY A 130 -4.41 -8.70 7.61
N SER A 131 -5.14 -8.38 6.52
CA SER A 131 -4.87 -8.94 5.19
C SER A 131 -3.66 -8.34 4.48
N GLY A 132 -3.17 -7.18 4.92
CA GLY A 132 -2.17 -6.34 4.25
C GLY A 132 -2.76 -5.30 3.28
N TYR A 133 -4.09 -5.23 3.15
CA TYR A 133 -4.73 -4.36 2.15
C TYR A 133 -4.51 -2.87 2.41
N GLN A 134 -4.72 -2.42 3.67
CA GLN A 134 -4.49 -1.01 4.02
C GLN A 134 -3.00 -0.64 3.85
N ALA A 135 -2.06 -1.52 4.24
CA ALA A 135 -0.63 -1.32 4.01
C ALA A 135 -0.30 -1.17 2.52
N ALA A 136 -0.90 -2.03 1.67
CA ALA A 136 -0.74 -1.94 0.21
C ALA A 136 -1.30 -0.63 -0.35
N VAL A 137 -2.47 -0.17 0.11
CA VAL A 137 -3.07 1.12 -0.28
C VAL A 137 -2.15 2.29 0.09
N LEU A 138 -1.55 2.28 1.29
CA LEU A 138 -0.60 3.30 1.72
C LEU A 138 0.68 3.27 0.85
N ALA A 139 1.24 2.10 0.59
CA ALA A 139 2.44 1.95 -0.23
C ALA A 139 2.23 2.34 -1.68
N GLU A 140 1.04 2.07 -2.25
CA GLU A 140 0.68 2.41 -3.64
C GLU A 140 0.63 3.93 -3.89
N LEU A 141 0.51 4.76 -2.84
CA LEU A 141 0.72 6.21 -2.95
C LEU A 141 2.14 6.53 -3.48
N GLY A 142 3.10 5.61 -3.31
CA GLY A 142 4.42 5.64 -3.94
C GLY A 142 5.39 6.66 -3.37
N THR A 143 5.03 7.33 -2.28
CA THR A 143 5.78 8.47 -1.74
C THR A 143 6.04 8.39 -0.24
N VAL A 144 5.52 7.38 0.46
CA VAL A 144 5.60 7.26 1.92
C VAL A 144 6.32 5.98 2.35
N GLU A 145 6.94 5.99 3.53
CA GLU A 145 7.51 4.80 4.17
C GLU A 145 6.45 4.14 5.04
N VAL A 146 6.11 2.87 4.76
CA VAL A 146 5.01 2.15 5.43
C VAL A 146 5.55 1.14 6.44
N TYR A 147 5.13 1.31 7.69
CA TYR A 147 5.35 0.39 8.80
C TYR A 147 4.01 -0.16 9.25
N THR A 148 3.92 -1.46 9.53
CA THR A 148 2.67 -2.08 9.98
C THR A 148 2.90 -3.14 11.03
N ILE A 149 2.01 -3.21 12.02
CA ILE A 149 2.10 -4.15 13.15
C ILE A 149 0.86 -5.03 13.17
N GLU A 150 1.08 -6.35 13.30
CA GLU A 150 0.02 -7.35 13.45
C GLU A 150 0.25 -8.20 14.69
N ILE A 151 -0.77 -8.34 15.52
CA ILE A 151 -0.67 -9.12 16.75
C ILE A 151 -0.86 -10.62 16.51
N VAL A 152 -1.65 -11.00 15.49
CA VAL A 152 -1.91 -12.40 15.12
C VAL A 152 -0.75 -12.92 14.27
N PRO A 153 0.09 -13.85 14.77
CA PRO A 153 1.29 -14.29 14.06
C PRO A 153 1.00 -14.82 12.65
N GLU A 154 -0.08 -15.59 12.50
CA GLU A 154 -0.46 -16.19 11.23
C GLU A 154 -0.90 -15.13 10.19
N LEU A 155 -1.58 -14.07 10.64
CA LEU A 155 -1.93 -12.96 9.75
C LEU A 155 -0.70 -12.15 9.36
N ALA A 156 0.23 -11.91 10.27
CA ALA A 156 1.49 -11.23 9.97
C ALA A 156 2.28 -11.98 8.88
N GLU A 157 2.41 -13.30 8.99
CA GLU A 157 3.08 -14.16 8.01
C GLU A 157 2.35 -14.15 6.65
N LEU A 158 1.02 -14.31 6.67
CA LEU A 158 0.19 -14.31 5.45
C LEU A 158 0.23 -12.94 4.75
N ALA A 159 0.16 -11.84 5.48
CA ALA A 159 0.25 -10.50 4.93
C ALA A 159 1.62 -10.24 4.31
N THR A 160 2.70 -10.57 5.02
CA THR A 160 4.08 -10.44 4.50
C THR A 160 4.24 -11.18 3.19
N THR A 161 3.88 -12.47 3.16
CA THR A 161 3.98 -13.32 1.95
C THR A 161 3.16 -12.75 0.79
N ARG A 162 1.96 -12.24 1.08
CA ARG A 162 1.07 -11.66 0.07
C ARG A 162 1.63 -10.36 -0.48
N LEU A 163 2.08 -9.45 0.38
CA LEU A 163 2.67 -8.17 -0.02
C LEU A 163 3.91 -8.38 -0.89
N GLU A 164 4.82 -9.27 -0.50
CA GLU A 164 5.99 -9.64 -1.30
C GLU A 164 5.61 -10.20 -2.67
N LYS A 165 4.64 -11.13 -2.72
CA LYS A 165 4.13 -11.72 -3.98
C LYS A 165 3.56 -10.66 -4.93
N LEU A 166 2.92 -9.62 -4.38
CA LEU A 166 2.33 -8.51 -5.15
C LEU A 166 3.33 -7.39 -5.49
N GLY A 167 4.59 -7.52 -5.04
CA GLY A 167 5.65 -6.57 -5.34
C GLY A 167 5.79 -5.41 -4.36
N TYR A 168 5.04 -5.41 -3.25
CA TYR A 168 5.18 -4.43 -2.17
C TYR A 168 6.33 -4.81 -1.23
N THR A 169 7.58 -4.62 -1.67
CA THR A 169 8.80 -5.05 -0.95
C THR A 169 9.30 -4.03 0.08
N ASP A 170 8.80 -2.80 0.03
CA ASP A 170 9.24 -1.68 0.87
C ASP A 170 8.28 -1.40 2.04
N ILE A 171 7.42 -2.38 2.40
CA ILE A 171 6.57 -2.34 3.58
C ILE A 171 7.25 -3.11 4.72
N TYR A 172 7.46 -2.44 5.85
CA TYR A 172 8.01 -3.06 7.05
C TYR A 172 6.89 -3.69 7.89
N VAL A 173 6.82 -5.03 7.92
CA VAL A 173 5.82 -5.76 8.71
C VAL A 173 6.44 -6.30 9.98
N LYS A 174 5.81 -6.01 11.14
CA LYS A 174 6.22 -6.51 12.45
C LYS A 174 5.10 -7.33 13.07
N GLN A 175 5.42 -8.55 13.53
CA GLN A 175 4.53 -9.27 14.42
C GLN A 175 4.75 -8.76 15.86
N GLY A 176 3.66 -8.31 16.52
CA GLY A 176 3.73 -7.76 17.86
C GLY A 176 2.47 -7.09 18.36
N ASP A 177 2.49 -6.60 19.60
CA ASP A 177 1.40 -5.83 20.18
C ASP A 177 1.46 -4.38 19.70
N GLY A 178 0.46 -3.98 18.90
CA GLY A 178 0.35 -2.65 18.32
C GLY A 178 0.09 -1.53 19.33
N TYR A 179 -0.33 -1.86 20.56
CA TYR A 179 -0.55 -0.88 21.62
C TYR A 179 0.68 0.00 21.90
N TYR A 180 1.86 -0.63 21.84
CA TYR A 180 3.13 0.02 22.11
C TYR A 180 3.76 0.70 20.88
N GLY A 181 3.12 0.61 19.71
CA GLY A 181 3.67 1.16 18.47
C GLY A 181 5.00 0.54 18.06
N TRP A 182 5.84 1.38 17.45
CA TRP A 182 7.17 0.96 16.98
C TRP A 182 8.25 2.01 17.29
N PRO A 183 8.67 2.12 18.56
CA PRO A 183 9.56 3.19 19.05
C PRO A 183 10.88 3.32 18.28
N GLU A 184 11.41 2.20 17.75
CA GLU A 184 12.69 2.18 17.03
C GLU A 184 12.64 3.00 15.72
N TYR A 185 11.45 3.22 15.16
CA TYR A 185 11.25 3.99 13.92
C TYR A 185 10.51 5.31 14.12
N ALA A 186 10.08 5.59 15.36
CA ALA A 186 9.47 6.88 15.71
C ALA A 186 10.46 8.05 15.49
N PRO A 187 9.98 9.28 15.25
CA PRO A 187 8.58 9.64 15.15
C PRO A 187 7.94 9.26 13.81
N PHE A 188 6.60 9.17 13.80
CA PHE A 188 5.77 8.95 12.61
C PHE A 188 4.98 10.20 12.26
N ASP A 189 4.91 10.53 10.98
CA ASP A 189 4.15 11.66 10.47
C ASP A 189 2.65 11.36 10.44
N ALA A 190 2.32 10.07 10.29
CA ALA A 190 0.95 9.60 10.39
C ALA A 190 0.87 8.23 11.09
N ILE A 191 -0.21 8.03 11.86
CA ILE A 191 -0.55 6.73 12.44
C ILE A 191 -2.00 6.42 12.10
N ILE A 192 -2.25 5.20 11.59
CA ILE A 192 -3.59 4.70 11.31
C ILE A 192 -3.84 3.44 12.12
N VAL A 193 -4.97 3.38 12.83
CA VAL A 193 -5.34 2.23 13.65
C VAL A 193 -6.59 1.57 13.07
N THR A 194 -6.48 0.31 12.69
CA THR A 194 -7.55 -0.44 11.99
C THR A 194 -8.32 -1.41 12.88
N ALA A 195 -8.15 -1.30 14.19
CA ALA A 195 -8.89 -1.99 15.24
C ALA A 195 -9.30 -0.98 16.32
N ALA A 196 -10.38 -1.23 17.05
CA ALA A 196 -10.92 -0.27 18.02
C ALA A 196 -10.49 -0.57 19.47
N PRO A 197 -9.59 0.24 20.06
CA PRO A 197 -9.37 0.26 21.50
C PRO A 197 -10.53 0.98 22.21
N ASP A 198 -10.66 0.77 23.52
CA ASP A 198 -11.65 1.47 24.35
C ASP A 198 -11.18 2.89 24.80
N HIS A 199 -9.91 3.19 24.57
CA HIS A 199 -9.26 4.47 24.92
C HIS A 199 -8.17 4.84 23.91
N LEU A 200 -7.63 6.04 24.00
CA LEU A 200 -6.52 6.51 23.18
C LEU A 200 -5.18 6.00 23.75
N PRO A 201 -4.44 5.11 23.06
CA PRO A 201 -3.16 4.60 23.56
C PRO A 201 -2.09 5.69 23.63
N ALA A 202 -1.61 5.99 24.84
CA ALA A 202 -0.57 7.01 25.06
C ALA A 202 0.72 6.75 24.25
N PRO A 203 1.23 5.50 24.12
CA PRO A 203 2.42 5.23 23.34
C PRO A 203 2.32 5.62 21.86
N LEU A 204 1.12 5.59 21.27
CA LEU A 204 0.93 6.01 19.87
C LEU A 204 0.98 7.53 19.74
N VAL A 205 0.45 8.25 20.71
CA VAL A 205 0.54 9.73 20.77
C VAL A 205 1.98 10.19 20.95
N GLU A 206 2.74 9.53 21.81
CA GLU A 206 4.17 9.83 22.07
C GLU A 206 5.07 9.59 20.86
N GLN A 207 4.62 8.78 19.88
CA GLN A 207 5.35 8.46 18.66
C GLN A 207 4.94 9.33 17.46
N LEU A 208 4.02 10.29 17.62
CA LEU A 208 3.70 11.25 16.57
C LEU A 208 4.81 12.31 16.45
N SER A 209 5.09 12.70 15.21
CA SER A 209 5.90 13.87 14.91
C SER A 209 5.12 15.16 15.25
N GLU A 210 5.82 16.30 15.25
CA GLU A 210 5.13 17.61 15.21
C GLU A 210 4.33 17.69 13.89
N ASP A 211 3.12 18.22 13.97
CA ASP A 211 2.11 18.18 12.89
C ASP A 211 1.64 16.75 12.50
N GLY A 212 2.06 15.72 13.23
CA GLY A 212 1.67 14.33 13.02
C GLY A 212 0.18 14.09 13.20
N ARG A 213 -0.37 13.15 12.42
CA ARG A 213 -1.81 12.81 12.41
C ARG A 213 -2.02 11.37 12.87
N LEU A 214 -3.04 11.18 13.72
CA LEU A 214 -3.48 9.85 14.16
C LEU A 214 -4.96 9.68 13.82
N VAL A 215 -5.28 8.67 13.02
CA VAL A 215 -6.66 8.29 12.70
C VAL A 215 -6.97 6.96 13.37
N ILE A 216 -7.96 6.96 14.28
CA ILE A 216 -8.23 5.84 15.18
C ILE A 216 -9.71 5.74 15.54
N PRO A 217 -10.35 4.55 15.48
CA PRO A 217 -11.65 4.31 16.08
C PRO A 217 -11.50 4.08 17.60
N ILE A 218 -12.26 4.79 18.44
CA ILE A 218 -12.22 4.61 19.90
C ILE A 218 -13.63 4.33 20.40
N GLY A 219 -13.77 3.32 21.25
CA GLY A 219 -15.03 3.00 21.91
C GLY A 219 -15.17 1.54 22.33
N PRO A 220 -16.32 1.19 22.91
CA PRO A 220 -16.54 -0.13 23.49
C PRO A 220 -16.57 -1.23 22.43
N GLN A 221 -16.01 -2.38 22.77
CA GLN A 221 -16.00 -3.54 21.91
C GLN A 221 -17.42 -4.03 21.56
N GLY A 222 -17.66 -4.37 20.30
CA GLY A 222 -18.95 -4.91 19.82
C GLY A 222 -20.07 -3.86 19.69
N TRP A 223 -19.76 -2.59 19.91
CA TRP A 223 -20.67 -1.46 19.75
C TRP A 223 -20.17 -0.49 18.69
N VAL A 224 -20.90 0.60 18.48
CA VAL A 224 -20.45 1.71 17.63
C VAL A 224 -19.31 2.44 18.35
N GLN A 225 -18.17 2.57 17.67
CA GLN A 225 -17.05 3.39 18.10
C GLN A 225 -17.14 4.77 17.43
N THR A 226 -16.39 5.72 17.94
CA THR A 226 -16.19 7.02 17.29
C THR A 226 -14.88 7.00 16.53
N LEU A 227 -14.89 7.34 15.25
CA LEU A 227 -13.67 7.62 14.51
C LEU A 227 -13.16 9.00 14.88
N TRP A 228 -11.89 9.05 15.27
CA TRP A 228 -11.20 10.28 15.62
C TRP A 228 -10.06 10.55 14.66
N LYS A 229 -9.85 11.81 14.28
CA LYS A 229 -8.59 12.33 13.78
C LYS A 229 -7.98 13.19 14.88
N PHE A 230 -6.76 12.86 15.27
CA PHE A 230 -5.94 13.71 16.14
C PHE A 230 -4.81 14.31 15.32
N VAL A 231 -4.44 15.55 15.68
CA VAL A 231 -3.31 16.28 15.08
C VAL A 231 -2.46 16.83 16.20
N MET A 232 -1.15 16.61 16.16
CA MET A 232 -0.20 17.24 17.05
C MET A 232 0.07 18.66 16.55
N VAL A 233 -0.16 19.67 17.37
CA VAL A 233 0.02 21.08 17.01
C VAL A 233 0.68 21.81 18.17
N GLU A 234 1.89 22.32 17.96
CA GLU A 234 2.66 23.03 19.00
C GLU A 234 2.83 22.22 20.31
N GLY A 235 3.00 20.89 20.16
CA GLY A 235 3.14 19.96 21.28
C GLY A 235 1.82 19.62 21.99
N GLU A 236 0.66 20.09 21.49
CA GLU A 236 -0.66 19.78 22.01
C GLU A 236 -1.44 18.90 21.02
N LEU A 237 -2.12 17.87 21.54
CA LEU A 237 -2.96 16.99 20.74
C LEU A 237 -4.35 17.60 20.56
N LYS A 238 -4.79 17.82 19.32
CA LYS A 238 -6.14 18.30 18.98
C LYS A 238 -6.96 17.18 18.38
N GLY A 239 -8.13 16.88 18.94
CA GLY A 239 -9.03 15.80 18.51
C GLY A 239 -10.24 16.31 17.73
N TYR A 240 -10.57 15.59 16.64
CA TYR A 240 -11.73 15.85 15.79
C TYR A 240 -12.60 14.60 15.74
N ASN A 241 -13.83 14.68 16.24
CA ASN A 241 -14.82 13.60 16.17
C ASN A 241 -15.42 13.55 14.77
N LEU A 242 -15.28 12.42 14.10
CA LEU A 242 -15.70 12.20 12.69
C LEU A 242 -16.98 11.37 12.57
N GLY A 243 -17.55 10.89 13.69
CA GLY A 243 -18.79 10.12 13.70
C GLY A 243 -18.61 8.65 14.01
N GLY A 244 -19.72 7.90 13.89
CA GLY A 244 -19.78 6.49 14.28
C GLY A 244 -19.23 5.55 13.23
N VAL A 245 -18.44 4.57 13.68
CA VAL A 245 -17.86 3.48 12.88
C VAL A 245 -17.96 2.16 13.63
N GLN A 246 -17.65 1.05 12.97
CA GLN A 246 -17.62 -0.26 13.61
C GLN A 246 -16.39 -1.04 13.15
N PHE A 247 -15.51 -1.35 14.09
CA PHE A 247 -14.27 -2.08 13.89
C PHE A 247 -14.21 -3.33 14.76
N VAL A 248 -13.32 -4.25 14.38
CA VAL A 248 -12.90 -5.36 15.23
C VAL A 248 -12.23 -4.83 16.50
N PRO A 249 -12.30 -5.55 17.64
CA PRO A 249 -11.65 -5.12 18.86
C PRO A 249 -10.13 -4.99 18.70
N PHE A 250 -9.56 -3.96 19.28
CA PHE A 250 -8.14 -3.89 19.52
C PHE A 250 -7.78 -4.90 20.61
N THR A 251 -6.89 -5.84 20.33
CA THR A 251 -6.54 -6.94 21.23
C THR A 251 -5.06 -6.91 21.59
N GLY A 252 -4.70 -7.50 22.71
CA GLY A 252 -3.34 -7.64 23.16
C GLY A 252 -3.14 -7.25 24.62
N PRO A 253 -2.02 -7.71 25.24
CA PRO A 253 -1.69 -7.39 26.63
C PRO A 253 -1.72 -5.88 26.93
N GLY A 254 -1.20 -5.05 26.02
CA GLY A 254 -1.18 -3.60 26.23
C GLY A 254 -2.58 -2.98 26.36
N ALA A 255 -3.53 -3.41 25.51
CA ALA A 255 -4.90 -2.94 25.60
C ALA A 255 -5.62 -3.45 26.87
N GLU A 256 -5.34 -4.68 27.29
CA GLU A 256 -5.95 -5.28 28.49
C GLU A 256 -5.41 -4.67 29.79
N GLU A 257 -4.10 -4.45 29.87
CA GLU A 257 -3.44 -3.87 31.05
C GLU A 257 -3.81 -2.39 31.29
N HIS A 258 -4.11 -1.64 30.23
CA HIS A 258 -4.39 -0.21 30.30
C HIS A 258 -5.86 0.13 30.02
N GLN A 259 -6.75 -0.85 30.17
CA GLN A 259 -8.18 -0.65 29.93
C GLN A 259 -8.73 0.53 30.74
N GLY A 260 -9.21 1.56 30.07
CA GLY A 260 -9.73 2.78 30.68
C GLY A 260 -8.67 3.76 31.20
N GLU A 261 -7.38 3.53 31.00
CA GLU A 261 -6.27 4.40 31.46
C GLU A 261 -5.76 5.37 30.38
N GLY A 262 -6.32 5.36 29.18
CA GLY A 262 -5.82 6.12 28.05
C GLY A 262 -5.78 7.63 28.25
N THR A 263 -5.05 8.31 27.39
CA THR A 263 -5.02 9.76 27.31
C THR A 263 -6.45 10.31 27.20
N ALA A 264 -6.81 11.27 28.05
CA ALA A 264 -8.11 11.94 27.95
C ALA A 264 -8.26 12.52 26.52
N ILE A 265 -9.38 12.22 25.88
CA ILE A 265 -9.68 12.80 24.56
C ILE A 265 -9.90 14.30 24.76
N PRO A 266 -9.07 15.16 24.13
CA PRO A 266 -9.11 16.61 24.32
C PRO A 266 -10.37 17.25 23.73
#